data_7eb72638dcdc5342a19a47e70fc533bc
#
_entry.id   7eb72638dcdc5342a19a47e70fc533bc
#
_cell.length_a   1.000
_cell.length_b   1.000
_cell.length_c   1.000
_cell.angle_alpha   90.00
_cell.angle_beta   90.00
_cell.angle_gamma   90.00
#
_symmetry.space_group_name_H-M   'P 1'
#
loop_
_entity.id
_entity.type
_entity.pdbx_description
1 polymer ?
#
loop_
_entity_poly.entity_id
_entity_poly.type
_entity_poly.pdbx_seq_one_letter_code
_entity_poly.pdbx_strand_id
1 'polypeptide(L)'
;QMCIRDSPTPIQKLENISRLLNTNVYIKRDDLTGIGLGGNKVRKLEFLLADAKRKGAEVVFTTGGAQSNHAMLTAACAKKLGMTPILILKKKGVTDRKGNQLLEYLMNTDVRFMDTNSYDDIYEEMDRVGKALGKPYYKIPCGGSNAIGALGYVNCMKEIADTGMHFDYVCCAEGSGGTHAGVALGAMLYMPQTKTVGLMVDSDPFEVITTNIMQETAKLLELDFTPTAENVHLIDMCGPGYAIPSPEGNAAIRMMAENEGLFLDPVYTGKAFAGLVKMAREGQFKPTDNVLYLYSGGAGGLFAIDIELD
;
A
#
# COMPACT_ATOMS: atom_id res chain seq x y z
N GLN A 1 14.88 -3.97 -10.33
CA GLN A 1 14.58 -4.25 -8.93
C GLN A 1 15.85 -4.13 -8.08
N MET A 2 15.72 -3.59 -6.89
CA MET A 2 16.78 -3.60 -5.88
C MET A 2 16.35 -4.50 -4.73
N CYS A 3 17.21 -5.43 -4.31
CA CYS A 3 16.92 -6.33 -3.20
C CYS A 3 17.12 -5.60 -1.87
N ILE A 4 16.17 -4.77 -1.46
CA ILE A 4 16.21 -4.02 -0.20
C ILE A 4 15.32 -4.61 0.89
N ARG A 5 14.36 -5.44 0.53
CA ARG A 5 13.46 -6.13 1.48
C ARG A 5 13.88 -7.56 1.75
N ASP A 6 13.36 -8.12 2.83
CA ASP A 6 13.36 -9.57 3.06
C ASP A 6 12.28 -10.22 2.19
N SER A 7 12.64 -11.26 1.46
CA SER A 7 11.81 -11.85 0.41
C SER A 7 12.04 -13.36 0.32
N PRO A 8 10.98 -14.15 0.07
CA PRO A 8 9.56 -13.76 0.03
C PRO A 8 8.97 -13.48 1.42
N THR A 9 7.93 -12.62 1.51
CA THR A 9 7.22 -12.46 2.78
C THR A 9 6.32 -13.68 3.06
N PRO A 10 6.10 -14.06 4.34
CA PRO A 10 5.32 -15.25 4.66
C PRO A 10 3.85 -15.15 4.23
N ILE A 11 3.25 -16.31 3.91
CA ILE A 11 1.81 -16.51 3.85
C ILE A 11 1.44 -17.39 5.06
N GLN A 12 0.47 -16.95 5.85
CA GLN A 12 0.03 -17.61 7.06
C GLN A 12 -1.48 -17.81 7.01
N LYS A 13 -1.99 -18.94 7.48
CA LYS A 13 -3.41 -19.13 7.68
C LYS A 13 -3.83 -18.48 8.99
N LEU A 14 -4.92 -17.73 8.97
CA LEU A 14 -5.55 -17.14 10.15
C LEU A 14 -6.60 -18.11 10.68
N GLU A 15 -6.20 -19.02 11.56
CA GLU A 15 -7.03 -20.15 11.98
C GLU A 15 -8.28 -19.71 12.76
N ASN A 16 -8.16 -18.72 13.65
CA ASN A 16 -9.28 -18.24 14.44
C ASN A 16 -10.25 -17.41 13.58
N ILE A 17 -9.71 -16.53 12.75
CA ILE A 17 -10.50 -15.74 11.79
C ILE A 17 -11.20 -16.66 10.78
N SER A 18 -10.53 -17.68 10.28
CA SER A 18 -11.14 -18.65 9.35
C SER A 18 -12.36 -19.33 9.96
N ARG A 19 -12.27 -19.74 11.23
CA ARG A 19 -13.42 -20.31 11.95
C ARG A 19 -14.56 -19.31 12.15
N LEU A 20 -14.24 -18.07 12.52
CA LEU A 20 -15.22 -17.00 12.74
C LEU A 20 -15.97 -16.63 11.45
N LEU A 21 -15.30 -16.64 10.32
CA LEU A 21 -15.84 -16.23 9.02
C LEU A 21 -16.34 -17.41 8.17
N ASN A 22 -16.19 -18.64 8.65
CA ASN A 22 -16.57 -19.87 7.94
C ASN A 22 -16.01 -19.95 6.51
N THR A 23 -14.75 -19.53 6.32
CA THR A 23 -14.00 -19.64 5.06
C THR A 23 -12.50 -19.68 5.36
N ASN A 24 -11.65 -20.16 4.46
CA ASN A 24 -10.22 -20.21 4.73
C ASN A 24 -9.60 -18.81 4.47
N VAL A 25 -9.20 -18.13 5.52
CA VAL A 25 -8.54 -16.82 5.43
C VAL A 25 -7.03 -16.98 5.65
N TYR A 26 -6.27 -16.44 4.72
CA TYR A 26 -4.81 -16.37 4.77
C TYR A 26 -4.38 -14.91 4.77
N ILE A 27 -3.18 -14.66 5.28
CA ILE A 27 -2.58 -13.33 5.31
C ILE A 27 -1.19 -13.36 4.67
N LYS A 28 -0.95 -12.44 3.72
CA LYS A 28 0.38 -12.15 3.17
C LYS A 28 1.03 -11.08 4.02
N ARG A 29 2.12 -11.41 4.69
CA ARG A 29 2.75 -10.59 5.72
C ARG A 29 3.71 -9.54 5.13
N ASP A 30 3.17 -8.57 4.37
CA ASP A 30 4.00 -7.48 3.83
C ASP A 30 4.41 -6.45 4.88
N ASP A 31 3.89 -6.51 6.10
CA ASP A 31 4.43 -5.87 7.28
C ASP A 31 5.85 -6.36 7.64
N LEU A 32 6.25 -7.54 7.18
CA LEU A 32 7.56 -8.14 7.43
C LEU A 32 8.57 -7.93 6.27
N THR A 33 8.48 -6.82 5.58
CA THR A 33 9.43 -6.48 4.49
C THR A 33 10.81 -5.99 4.94
N GLY A 34 11.06 -5.91 6.25
CA GLY A 34 12.41 -5.73 6.82
C GLY A 34 12.99 -4.32 6.76
N ILE A 35 12.22 -3.29 6.36
CA ILE A 35 12.65 -1.89 6.35
C ILE A 35 11.65 -1.01 7.10
N GLY A 36 12.14 -0.16 7.99
CA GLY A 36 11.30 0.66 8.87
C GLY A 36 10.38 -0.24 9.68
N LEU A 37 9.09 0.06 9.65
CA LEU A 37 8.06 -0.82 10.25
C LEU A 37 7.44 -1.81 9.25
N GLY A 38 8.07 -1.99 8.10
CA GLY A 38 7.55 -2.83 7.02
C GLY A 38 6.36 -2.22 6.28
N GLY A 39 5.89 -2.91 5.25
CA GLY A 39 4.69 -2.54 4.51
C GLY A 39 4.81 -2.64 2.99
N ASN A 40 3.67 -2.57 2.34
CA ASN A 40 3.49 -2.71 0.89
C ASN A 40 4.36 -1.75 0.06
N LYS A 41 4.71 -0.59 0.62
CA LYS A 41 5.44 0.44 -0.12
C LYS A 41 6.88 0.01 -0.42
N VAL A 42 7.48 -0.85 0.40
CA VAL A 42 8.82 -1.38 0.15
C VAL A 42 8.90 -2.11 -1.18
N ARG A 43 7.88 -2.92 -1.53
CA ARG A 43 7.82 -3.61 -2.84
C ARG A 43 7.82 -2.64 -4.01
N LYS A 44 7.08 -1.54 -3.91
CA LYS A 44 7.04 -0.50 -4.94
C LYS A 44 8.38 0.25 -5.03
N LEU A 45 8.94 0.55 -3.87
CA LEU A 45 10.20 1.31 -3.74
C LEU A 45 11.41 0.54 -4.27
N GLU A 46 11.41 -0.79 -4.24
CA GLU A 46 12.45 -1.60 -4.89
C GLU A 46 12.62 -1.28 -6.37
N PHE A 47 11.52 -1.00 -7.06
CA PHE A 47 11.53 -0.66 -8.48
C PHE A 47 11.75 0.84 -8.70
N LEU A 48 11.06 1.69 -7.94
CA LEU A 48 11.14 3.15 -8.07
C LEU A 48 12.53 3.68 -7.72
N LEU A 49 13.13 3.18 -6.64
CA LEU A 49 14.49 3.60 -6.25
C LEU A 49 15.57 2.99 -7.15
N ALA A 50 15.31 1.82 -7.75
CA ALA A 50 16.18 1.28 -8.78
C ALA A 50 16.18 2.18 -10.03
N ASP A 51 15.00 2.68 -10.44
CA ASP A 51 14.89 3.62 -11.56
C ASP A 51 15.54 4.97 -11.22
N ALA A 52 15.31 5.49 -10.00
CA ALA A 52 15.97 6.70 -9.51
C ALA A 52 17.51 6.58 -9.57
N LYS A 53 18.05 5.47 -9.08
CA LYS A 53 19.49 5.21 -9.11
C LYS A 53 20.04 5.07 -10.52
N ARG A 54 19.32 4.38 -11.41
CA ARG A 54 19.69 4.27 -12.82
C ARG A 54 19.76 5.63 -13.51
N LYS A 55 18.90 6.56 -13.10
CA LYS A 55 18.87 7.95 -13.59
C LYS A 55 19.88 8.87 -12.89
N GLY A 56 20.71 8.35 -11.99
CA GLY A 56 21.73 9.10 -11.29
C GLY A 56 21.22 10.03 -10.20
N ALA A 57 19.99 9.82 -9.71
CA ALA A 57 19.40 10.66 -8.68
C ALA A 57 20.15 10.53 -7.33
N GLU A 58 20.49 11.66 -6.73
CA GLU A 58 21.04 11.76 -5.38
C GLU A 58 19.95 12.10 -4.35
N VAL A 59 18.92 12.83 -4.81
CA VAL A 59 17.80 13.28 -3.99
C VAL A 59 16.53 12.62 -4.46
N VAL A 60 15.69 12.19 -3.50
CA VAL A 60 14.40 11.56 -3.78
C VAL A 60 13.31 12.35 -3.07
N PHE A 61 12.35 12.84 -3.84
CA PHE A 61 11.15 13.49 -3.32
C PHE A 61 9.98 12.52 -3.30
N THR A 62 9.11 12.67 -2.31
CA THR A 62 7.77 12.09 -2.35
C THR A 62 6.76 12.92 -1.55
N THR A 63 5.49 12.53 -1.63
CA THR A 63 4.36 13.20 -0.98
C THR A 63 3.36 12.22 -0.40
N GLY A 64 2.43 12.75 0.38
CA GLY A 64 1.31 12.06 1.03
C GLY A 64 0.68 12.95 2.10
N GLY A 65 -0.25 12.40 2.87
CA GLY A 65 -0.73 13.03 4.10
C GLY A 65 0.34 13.02 5.20
N ALA A 66 0.11 13.73 6.30
CA ALA A 66 1.07 13.88 7.39
C ALA A 66 1.54 12.54 8.00
N GLN A 67 0.68 11.53 8.09
CA GLN A 67 1.02 10.20 8.62
C GLN A 67 1.20 9.14 7.51
N SER A 68 1.68 9.55 6.33
CA SER A 68 1.84 8.68 5.18
C SER A 68 2.87 7.56 5.42
N ASN A 69 2.43 6.30 5.42
CA ASN A 69 3.32 5.14 5.43
C ASN A 69 4.26 5.12 4.21
N HIS A 70 3.77 5.64 3.06
CA HIS A 70 4.58 5.75 1.86
C HIS A 70 5.74 6.72 2.04
N ALA A 71 5.48 7.90 2.61
CA ALA A 71 6.51 8.91 2.83
C ALA A 71 7.59 8.40 3.78
N MET A 72 7.18 7.87 4.93
CA MET A 72 8.11 7.30 5.92
C MET A 72 8.95 6.16 5.32
N LEU A 73 8.35 5.21 4.61
CA LEU A 73 9.09 4.10 3.99
C LEU A 73 9.98 4.56 2.83
N THR A 74 9.58 5.60 2.08
CA THR A 74 10.44 6.22 1.07
C THR A 74 11.70 6.79 1.72
N ALA A 75 11.55 7.50 2.84
CA ALA A 75 12.68 8.02 3.58
C ALA A 75 13.61 6.90 4.08
N ALA A 76 13.05 5.85 4.68
CA ALA A 76 13.83 4.72 5.19
C ALA A 76 14.59 3.98 4.07
N CYS A 77 13.92 3.67 2.96
CA CYS A 77 14.54 3.00 1.83
C CYS A 77 15.60 3.86 1.14
N ALA A 78 15.33 5.16 0.94
CA ALA A 78 16.28 6.08 0.33
C ALA A 78 17.55 6.21 1.18
N LYS A 79 17.41 6.36 2.49
CA LYS A 79 18.57 6.42 3.42
C LYS A 79 19.38 5.12 3.41
N LYS A 80 18.73 3.96 3.40
CA LYS A 80 19.43 2.66 3.28
C LYS A 80 20.26 2.58 1.98
N LEU A 81 19.85 3.27 0.94
CA LEU A 81 20.54 3.29 -0.37
C LEU A 81 21.53 4.46 -0.54
N GLY A 82 21.75 5.26 0.50
CA GLY A 82 22.64 6.42 0.47
C GLY A 82 22.09 7.63 -0.30
N MET A 83 20.76 7.66 -0.56
CA MET A 83 20.08 8.78 -1.21
C MET A 83 19.51 9.74 -0.15
N THR A 84 19.33 11.01 -0.52
CA THR A 84 18.77 12.03 0.37
C THR A 84 17.24 12.11 0.15
N PRO A 85 16.40 11.67 1.10
CA PRO A 85 14.96 11.86 1.01
C PRO A 85 14.55 13.27 1.44
N ILE A 86 13.60 13.86 0.69
CA ILE A 86 12.88 15.08 1.05
C ILE A 86 11.38 14.80 0.89
N LEU A 87 10.63 15.00 1.96
CA LEU A 87 9.20 14.75 2.00
C LEU A 87 8.45 16.07 1.95
N ILE A 88 7.61 16.27 0.93
CA ILE A 88 6.73 17.45 0.85
C ILE A 88 5.30 16.95 1.03
N LEU A 89 4.77 17.13 2.23
CA LEU A 89 3.54 16.50 2.68
C LEU A 89 2.38 17.50 2.73
N LYS A 90 1.16 17.01 2.45
CA LYS A 90 -0.07 17.78 2.74
C LYS A 90 -0.19 17.94 4.25
N LYS A 91 -0.50 19.15 4.71
CA LYS A 91 -0.84 19.45 6.11
C LYS A 91 -2.25 18.95 6.44
N LYS A 92 -2.45 17.61 6.28
CA LYS A 92 -3.72 16.94 6.51
C LYS A 92 -3.50 15.75 7.44
N GLY A 93 -4.28 15.68 8.53
CA GLY A 93 -4.16 14.66 9.56
C GLY A 93 -3.24 15.10 10.70
N VAL A 94 -2.73 14.16 11.48
CA VAL A 94 -1.91 14.40 12.67
C VAL A 94 -0.49 14.78 12.26
N THR A 95 -0.09 16.04 12.52
CA THR A 95 1.24 16.57 12.22
C THR A 95 2.20 16.54 13.39
N ASP A 96 1.74 16.12 14.57
CA ASP A 96 2.57 15.96 15.76
C ASP A 96 3.64 14.89 15.56
N ARG A 97 4.72 14.95 16.35
CA ARG A 97 5.81 13.94 16.35
C ARG A 97 5.36 12.62 16.98
N LYS A 98 4.32 12.01 16.41
CA LYS A 98 3.79 10.69 16.75
C LYS A 98 3.80 9.80 15.50
N GLY A 99 3.68 8.50 15.67
CA GLY A 99 3.59 7.57 14.55
C GLY A 99 4.69 7.76 13.52
N ASN A 100 4.33 7.91 12.24
CA ASN A 100 5.29 8.06 11.15
C ASN A 100 6.10 9.36 11.22
N GLN A 101 5.53 10.47 11.74
CA GLN A 101 6.26 11.72 11.93
C GLN A 101 7.42 11.57 12.93
N LEU A 102 7.25 10.74 13.97
CA LEU A 102 8.33 10.44 14.90
C LEU A 102 9.47 9.67 14.20
N LEU A 103 9.12 8.71 13.34
CA LEU A 103 10.11 7.91 12.60
C LEU A 103 10.87 8.77 11.59
N GLU A 104 10.18 9.64 10.88
CA GLU A 104 10.79 10.60 9.95
C GLU A 104 11.76 11.56 10.67
N TYR A 105 11.39 12.03 11.86
CA TYR A 105 12.25 12.84 12.71
C TYR A 105 13.49 12.07 13.18
N LEU A 106 13.33 10.82 13.65
CA LEU A 106 14.44 9.97 14.07
C LEU A 106 15.43 9.68 12.93
N MET A 107 14.94 9.61 11.71
CA MET A 107 15.75 9.47 10.51
C MET A 107 16.43 10.79 10.07
N ASN A 108 16.20 11.90 10.77
CA ASN A 108 16.65 13.24 10.36
C ASN A 108 16.28 13.53 8.89
N THR A 109 15.02 13.32 8.55
CA THR A 109 14.49 13.54 7.21
C THR A 109 14.00 14.99 7.07
N ASP A 110 14.29 15.64 5.93
CA ASP A 110 13.70 16.94 5.59
C ASP A 110 12.21 16.75 5.29
N VAL A 111 11.34 17.16 6.21
CA VAL A 111 9.90 17.11 6.10
C VAL A 111 9.35 18.51 6.01
N ARG A 112 8.63 18.81 4.93
CA ARG A 112 7.99 20.10 4.67
C ARG A 112 6.49 19.89 4.51
N PHE A 113 5.71 20.69 5.23
CA PHE A 113 4.25 20.70 5.10
C PHE A 113 3.77 21.82 4.19
N MET A 114 2.87 21.48 3.28
CA MET A 114 2.14 22.44 2.46
C MET A 114 0.64 22.39 2.81
N ASP A 115 0.07 23.58 2.98
CA ASP A 115 -1.37 23.77 3.19
C ASP A 115 -2.07 23.88 1.83
N THR A 116 -2.18 22.74 1.15
CA THR A 116 -2.82 22.60 -0.16
C THR A 116 -3.52 21.26 -0.28
N ASN A 117 -4.57 21.21 -1.10
CA ASN A 117 -5.21 19.96 -1.51
C ASN A 117 -4.73 19.47 -2.89
N SER A 118 -3.96 20.30 -3.62
CA SER A 118 -3.43 19.99 -4.95
C SER A 118 -2.12 19.23 -4.86
N TYR A 119 -2.03 18.11 -5.56
CA TYR A 119 -0.75 17.44 -5.76
C TYR A 119 0.14 18.15 -6.78
N ASP A 120 -0.44 18.90 -7.72
CA ASP A 120 0.32 19.67 -8.71
C ASP A 120 1.16 20.75 -8.03
N ASP A 121 0.58 21.50 -7.07
CA ASP A 121 1.32 22.48 -6.26
C ASP A 121 2.52 21.83 -5.56
N ILE A 122 2.34 20.61 -5.04
CA ILE A 122 3.41 19.88 -4.35
C ILE A 122 4.49 19.44 -5.33
N TYR A 123 4.11 18.96 -6.53
CA TYR A 123 5.09 18.57 -7.55
C TYR A 123 5.86 19.76 -8.11
N GLU A 124 5.24 20.93 -8.21
CA GLU A 124 5.91 22.20 -8.56
C GLU A 124 6.91 22.61 -7.47
N GLU A 125 6.54 22.48 -6.19
CA GLU A 125 7.45 22.76 -5.07
C GLU A 125 8.63 21.79 -5.05
N MET A 126 8.41 20.49 -5.35
CA MET A 126 9.52 19.53 -5.51
C MET A 126 10.50 19.98 -6.60
N ASP A 127 10.00 20.46 -7.73
CA ASP A 127 10.84 20.94 -8.82
C ASP A 127 11.58 22.23 -8.43
N ARG A 128 10.92 23.14 -7.72
CA ARG A 128 11.55 24.38 -7.21
C ARG A 128 12.71 24.07 -6.25
N VAL A 129 12.45 23.16 -5.30
CA VAL A 129 13.46 22.74 -4.31
C VAL A 129 14.59 21.96 -4.98
N GLY A 130 14.27 21.02 -5.86
CA GLY A 130 15.25 20.20 -6.59
C GLY A 130 16.20 21.05 -7.43
N LYS A 131 15.67 22.04 -8.15
CA LYS A 131 16.47 22.99 -8.92
C LYS A 131 17.39 23.84 -8.03
N ALA A 132 16.87 24.29 -6.87
CA ALA A 132 17.63 25.09 -5.93
C ALA A 132 18.80 24.30 -5.27
N LEU A 133 18.66 22.99 -5.11
CA LEU A 133 19.70 22.10 -4.57
C LEU A 133 20.85 21.86 -5.56
N GLY A 134 20.62 22.05 -6.85
CA GLY A 134 21.62 21.82 -7.89
C GLY A 134 22.11 20.37 -8.00
N LYS A 135 21.33 19.40 -7.52
CA LYS A 135 21.62 17.97 -7.52
C LYS A 135 20.60 17.20 -8.37
N PRO A 136 20.99 16.10 -9.01
CA PRO A 136 20.05 15.21 -9.68
C PRO A 136 19.01 14.69 -8.70
N TYR A 137 17.73 14.83 -9.03
CA TYR A 137 16.64 14.40 -8.19
C TYR A 137 15.60 13.56 -8.93
N TYR A 138 14.84 12.77 -8.17
CA TYR A 138 13.77 11.91 -8.66
C TYR A 138 12.50 12.13 -7.82
N LYS A 139 11.37 12.32 -8.50
CA LYS A 139 10.06 12.47 -7.86
C LYS A 139 9.34 11.13 -7.87
N ILE A 140 9.03 10.61 -6.69
CA ILE A 140 8.19 9.43 -6.49
C ILE A 140 6.75 9.91 -6.25
N PRO A 141 5.77 9.46 -7.05
CA PRO A 141 4.39 9.91 -6.89
C PRO A 141 3.78 9.44 -5.57
N CYS A 142 2.66 10.06 -5.18
CA CYS A 142 1.91 9.69 -3.98
C CYS A 142 1.64 8.18 -3.96
N GLY A 143 1.91 7.55 -2.81
CA GLY A 143 1.75 6.11 -2.65
C GLY A 143 2.70 5.25 -3.49
N GLY A 144 3.65 5.82 -4.24
CA GLY A 144 4.47 5.11 -5.21
C GLY A 144 3.65 4.49 -6.34
N SER A 145 2.52 5.14 -6.70
CA SER A 145 1.50 4.57 -7.57
C SER A 145 1.66 5.06 -9.00
N ASN A 146 2.42 4.31 -9.77
CA ASN A 146 2.61 4.41 -11.21
C ASN A 146 3.00 3.03 -11.77
N ALA A 147 3.24 2.94 -13.08
CA ALA A 147 3.61 1.70 -13.75
C ALA A 147 4.83 1.01 -13.13
N ILE A 148 5.89 1.77 -12.80
CA ILE A 148 7.12 1.22 -12.21
C ILE A 148 6.87 0.67 -10.81
N GLY A 149 6.13 1.41 -9.97
CA GLY A 149 5.78 0.98 -8.61
C GLY A 149 4.88 -0.26 -8.61
N ALA A 150 3.92 -0.35 -9.53
CA ALA A 150 3.02 -1.48 -9.65
C ALA A 150 3.75 -2.80 -9.92
N LEU A 151 4.93 -2.78 -10.58
CA LEU A 151 5.78 -3.97 -10.76
C LEU A 151 6.10 -4.69 -9.44
N GLY A 152 6.17 -3.96 -8.33
CA GLY A 152 6.37 -4.55 -7.02
C GLY A 152 5.27 -5.53 -6.62
N TYR A 153 4.04 -5.25 -7.05
CA TYR A 153 2.89 -6.14 -6.79
C TYR A 153 2.62 -7.15 -7.89
N VAL A 154 2.98 -6.87 -9.14
CA VAL A 154 3.07 -7.91 -10.17
C VAL A 154 4.04 -9.01 -9.70
N ASN A 155 5.21 -8.63 -9.18
CA ASN A 155 6.17 -9.57 -8.61
C ASN A 155 5.65 -10.27 -7.35
N CYS A 156 4.85 -9.61 -6.51
CA CYS A 156 4.21 -10.23 -5.36
C CYS A 156 3.27 -11.37 -5.78
N MET A 157 2.48 -11.17 -6.83
CA MET A 157 1.57 -12.19 -7.34
C MET A 157 2.34 -13.39 -7.93
N LYS A 158 3.47 -13.13 -8.61
CA LYS A 158 4.38 -14.20 -9.02
C LYS A 158 4.92 -14.98 -7.82
N GLU A 159 5.37 -14.28 -6.79
CA GLU A 159 5.86 -14.87 -5.53
C GLU A 159 4.79 -15.77 -4.86
N ILE A 160 3.50 -15.36 -4.90
CA ILE A 160 2.39 -16.16 -4.41
C ILE A 160 2.16 -17.39 -5.30
N ALA A 161 2.13 -17.22 -6.61
CA ALA A 161 1.95 -18.31 -7.57
C ALA A 161 3.07 -19.36 -7.45
N ASP A 162 4.31 -18.93 -7.23
CA ASP A 162 5.48 -19.83 -7.06
C ASP A 162 5.37 -20.73 -5.80
N THR A 163 4.48 -20.42 -4.84
CA THR A 163 4.19 -21.30 -3.70
C THR A 163 3.39 -22.54 -4.07
N GLY A 164 2.73 -22.53 -5.23
CA GLY A 164 1.78 -23.58 -5.65
C GLY A 164 0.44 -23.55 -4.89
N MET A 165 0.24 -22.60 -3.96
CA MET A 165 -1.03 -22.44 -3.25
C MET A 165 -2.08 -21.81 -4.19
N HIS A 166 -3.30 -22.33 -4.14
CA HIS A 166 -4.44 -21.75 -4.84
C HIS A 166 -5.19 -20.79 -3.92
N PHE A 167 -5.54 -19.62 -4.46
CA PHE A 167 -6.41 -18.63 -3.81
C PHE A 167 -7.57 -18.27 -4.75
N ASP A 168 -8.79 -18.36 -4.25
CA ASP A 168 -9.99 -17.95 -4.99
C ASP A 168 -10.08 -16.42 -5.02
N TYR A 169 -9.65 -15.77 -3.94
CA TYR A 169 -9.64 -14.32 -3.80
C TYR A 169 -8.32 -13.78 -3.24
N VAL A 170 -7.92 -12.63 -3.75
CA VAL A 170 -6.85 -11.80 -3.15
C VAL A 170 -7.43 -10.41 -2.89
N CYS A 171 -7.45 -10.02 -1.61
CA CYS A 171 -8.00 -8.74 -1.16
C CYS A 171 -6.88 -7.82 -0.69
N CYS A 172 -6.92 -6.56 -1.10
CA CYS A 172 -5.94 -5.55 -0.68
C CYS A 172 -6.59 -4.19 -0.41
N ALA A 173 -5.95 -3.37 0.42
CA ALA A 173 -6.37 -1.99 0.61
C ALA A 173 -6.16 -1.18 -0.67
N GLU A 174 -7.19 -0.39 -1.05
CA GLU A 174 -7.18 0.52 -2.19
C GLU A 174 -7.20 1.97 -1.71
N GLY A 175 -6.09 2.69 -1.87
CA GLY A 175 -5.98 4.07 -1.42
C GLY A 175 -5.09 4.95 -2.31
N SER A 176 -4.55 4.42 -3.42
CA SER A 176 -3.80 5.17 -4.44
C SER A 176 -3.62 4.43 -5.76
N GLY A 177 -4.31 3.33 -5.98
CA GLY A 177 -4.34 2.54 -7.22
C GLY A 177 -3.19 1.55 -7.40
N GLY A 178 -1.97 1.91 -7.05
CA GLY A 178 -0.78 1.17 -7.51
C GLY A 178 -0.57 -0.23 -6.90
N THR A 179 -1.09 -0.51 -5.69
CA THR A 179 -1.03 -1.86 -5.10
C THR A 179 -2.01 -2.78 -5.83
N HIS A 180 -3.27 -2.36 -5.92
CA HIS A 180 -4.31 -3.14 -6.58
C HIS A 180 -4.02 -3.32 -8.07
N ALA A 181 -3.52 -2.29 -8.76
CA ALA A 181 -3.10 -2.41 -10.16
C ALA A 181 -2.07 -3.53 -10.37
N GLY A 182 -1.05 -3.57 -9.52
CA GLY A 182 -0.04 -4.63 -9.59
C GLY A 182 -0.59 -6.01 -9.21
N VAL A 183 -1.49 -6.09 -8.22
CA VAL A 183 -2.17 -7.33 -7.81
C VAL A 183 -3.07 -7.84 -8.93
N ALA A 184 -3.92 -6.99 -9.50
CA ALA A 184 -4.85 -7.38 -10.56
C ALA A 184 -4.09 -7.82 -11.83
N LEU A 185 -3.13 -7.04 -12.29
CA LEU A 185 -2.32 -7.41 -13.45
C LEU A 185 -1.49 -8.67 -13.19
N GLY A 186 -0.90 -8.80 -12.00
CA GLY A 186 -0.15 -9.99 -11.61
C GLY A 186 -1.02 -11.24 -11.52
N ALA A 187 -2.29 -11.11 -11.07
CA ALA A 187 -3.24 -12.21 -11.09
C ALA A 187 -3.57 -12.65 -12.52
N MET A 188 -3.81 -11.71 -13.43
CA MET A 188 -4.04 -12.02 -14.85
C MET A 188 -2.87 -12.81 -15.45
N LEU A 189 -1.64 -12.52 -15.05
CA LEU A 189 -0.43 -13.15 -15.57
C LEU A 189 -0.13 -14.53 -14.96
N TYR A 190 -0.31 -14.66 -13.65
CA TYR A 190 0.21 -15.83 -12.91
C TYR A 190 -0.86 -16.65 -12.20
N MET A 191 -2.04 -16.08 -11.97
CA MET A 191 -3.13 -16.70 -11.21
C MET A 191 -4.50 -16.35 -11.84
N PRO A 192 -4.75 -16.69 -13.12
CA PRO A 192 -5.91 -16.19 -13.88
C PRO A 192 -7.27 -16.65 -13.35
N GLN A 193 -7.32 -17.61 -12.44
CA GLN A 193 -8.55 -18.06 -11.78
C GLN A 193 -8.84 -17.28 -10.48
N THR A 194 -7.89 -16.44 -10.01
CA THR A 194 -8.01 -15.70 -8.77
C THR A 194 -8.72 -14.38 -9.01
N LYS A 195 -9.77 -14.10 -8.24
CA LYS A 195 -10.43 -12.80 -8.24
C LYS A 195 -9.71 -11.84 -7.29
N THR A 196 -9.33 -10.69 -7.80
CA THR A 196 -8.70 -9.63 -6.99
C THR A 196 -9.73 -8.59 -6.59
N VAL A 197 -9.65 -8.09 -5.34
CA VAL A 197 -10.58 -7.10 -4.80
C VAL A 197 -9.83 -5.98 -4.11
N GLY A 198 -10.02 -4.75 -4.58
CA GLY A 198 -9.58 -3.53 -3.94
C GLY A 198 -10.62 -3.04 -2.92
N LEU A 199 -10.22 -2.96 -1.66
CA LEU A 199 -11.05 -2.49 -0.56
C LEU A 199 -10.73 -1.00 -0.36
N MET A 200 -11.61 -0.13 -0.88
CA MET A 200 -11.37 1.32 -0.95
C MET A 200 -11.38 1.94 0.44
N VAL A 201 -10.34 2.68 0.75
CA VAL A 201 -10.19 3.42 2.02
C VAL A 201 -10.22 4.94 1.84
N ASP A 202 -10.39 5.39 0.62
CA ASP A 202 -10.56 6.77 0.18
C ASP A 202 -11.62 6.82 -0.93
N SER A 203 -12.07 8.00 -1.32
CA SER A 203 -13.15 8.24 -2.29
C SER A 203 -12.69 8.67 -3.68
N ASP A 204 -11.40 8.54 -3.99
CA ASP A 204 -10.87 8.84 -5.32
C ASP A 204 -11.46 7.87 -6.38
N PRO A 205 -11.47 8.24 -7.67
CA PRO A 205 -12.00 7.40 -8.76
C PRO A 205 -11.06 6.22 -9.07
N PHE A 206 -10.94 5.27 -8.13
CA PHE A 206 -9.95 4.19 -8.19
C PHE A 206 -10.16 3.24 -9.37
N GLU A 207 -11.37 3.08 -9.89
CA GLU A 207 -11.57 2.28 -11.10
C GLU A 207 -10.72 2.83 -12.26
N VAL A 208 -10.78 4.15 -12.46
CA VAL A 208 -10.02 4.83 -13.53
C VAL A 208 -8.51 4.83 -13.20
N ILE A 209 -8.15 5.21 -11.98
CA ILE A 209 -6.75 5.30 -11.55
C ILE A 209 -6.06 3.95 -11.67
N THR A 210 -6.67 2.89 -11.12
CA THR A 210 -6.11 1.55 -11.12
C THR A 210 -6.02 0.98 -12.54
N THR A 211 -7.06 1.17 -13.36
CA THR A 211 -7.05 0.75 -14.77
C THR A 211 -5.92 1.42 -15.55
N ASN A 212 -5.75 2.74 -15.40
CA ASN A 212 -4.67 3.46 -16.08
C ASN A 212 -3.29 2.93 -15.68
N ILE A 213 -3.05 2.72 -14.38
CA ILE A 213 -1.78 2.15 -13.90
C ILE A 213 -1.57 0.73 -14.44
N MET A 214 -2.61 -0.11 -14.50
CA MET A 214 -2.52 -1.44 -15.09
C MET A 214 -2.13 -1.37 -16.56
N GLN A 215 -2.76 -0.49 -17.35
CA GLN A 215 -2.47 -0.30 -18.78
C GLN A 215 -1.04 0.17 -19.02
N GLU A 216 -0.59 1.17 -18.25
CA GLU A 216 0.79 1.66 -18.33
C GLU A 216 1.80 0.57 -17.93
N THR A 217 1.46 -0.25 -16.91
CA THR A 217 2.32 -1.36 -16.48
C THR A 217 2.35 -2.48 -17.51
N ALA A 218 1.21 -2.82 -18.13
CA ALA A 218 1.13 -3.79 -19.21
C ALA A 218 1.97 -3.35 -20.41
N LYS A 219 1.89 -2.06 -20.78
CA LYS A 219 2.73 -1.47 -21.83
C LYS A 219 4.22 -1.52 -21.49
N LEU A 220 4.58 -1.23 -20.22
CA LEU A 220 5.98 -1.30 -19.75
C LEU A 220 6.53 -2.73 -19.80
N LEU A 221 5.67 -3.74 -19.59
CA LEU A 221 6.01 -5.16 -19.69
C LEU A 221 5.88 -5.73 -21.10
N GLU A 222 5.50 -4.92 -22.09
CA GLU A 222 5.31 -5.32 -23.49
C GLU A 222 4.31 -6.50 -23.63
N LEU A 223 3.21 -6.47 -22.82
CA LEU A 223 2.19 -7.51 -22.86
C LEU A 223 1.33 -7.36 -24.14
N ASP A 224 0.85 -8.48 -24.65
CA ASP A 224 0.02 -8.59 -25.86
C ASP A 224 -1.48 -8.33 -25.63
N PHE A 225 -1.86 -7.94 -24.40
CA PHE A 225 -3.21 -7.58 -24.03
C PHE A 225 -3.27 -6.25 -23.28
N THR A 226 -4.44 -5.60 -23.30
CA THR A 226 -4.69 -4.34 -22.58
C THR A 226 -5.73 -4.57 -21.49
N PRO A 227 -5.38 -4.38 -20.19
CA PRO A 227 -6.36 -4.44 -19.11
C PRO A 227 -7.45 -3.39 -19.25
N THR A 228 -8.66 -3.70 -18.76
CA THR A 228 -9.82 -2.80 -18.78
C THR A 228 -10.38 -2.61 -17.37
N ALA A 229 -11.35 -1.72 -17.22
CA ALA A 229 -12.05 -1.51 -15.95
C ALA A 229 -12.75 -2.78 -15.42
N GLU A 230 -13.10 -3.72 -16.29
CA GLU A 230 -13.69 -5.02 -15.90
C GLU A 230 -12.74 -5.88 -15.06
N ASN A 231 -11.43 -5.60 -15.11
CA ASN A 231 -10.42 -6.29 -14.31
C ASN A 231 -10.24 -5.67 -12.91
N VAL A 232 -10.95 -4.55 -12.62
CA VAL A 232 -10.86 -3.82 -11.36
C VAL A 232 -12.14 -4.01 -10.57
N HIS A 233 -12.07 -4.81 -9.49
CA HIS A 233 -13.20 -5.02 -8.59
C HIS A 233 -12.98 -4.24 -7.31
N LEU A 234 -13.92 -3.36 -6.97
CA LEU A 234 -13.82 -2.44 -5.84
C LEU A 234 -14.99 -2.62 -4.88
N ILE A 235 -14.69 -2.49 -3.58
CA ILE A 235 -15.70 -2.41 -2.52
C ILE A 235 -15.39 -1.17 -1.70
N ASP A 236 -16.40 -0.31 -1.53
CA ASP A 236 -16.28 0.91 -0.74
C ASP A 236 -16.26 0.60 0.76
N MET A 237 -15.15 0.97 1.39
CA MET A 237 -14.90 0.90 2.83
C MET A 237 -14.36 2.22 3.37
N CYS A 238 -14.50 3.32 2.60
CA CYS A 238 -14.01 4.64 2.96
C CYS A 238 -14.60 5.13 4.30
N GLY A 239 -15.89 4.83 4.54
CA GLY A 239 -16.60 5.27 5.74
C GLY A 239 -16.67 6.80 5.82
N PRO A 240 -16.32 7.42 6.96
CA PRO A 240 -16.40 8.88 7.13
C PRO A 240 -15.37 9.67 6.32
N GLY A 241 -14.38 9.01 5.71
CA GLY A 241 -13.37 9.62 4.85
C GLY A 241 -11.96 9.09 5.07
N TYR A 242 -11.03 9.55 4.23
CA TYR A 242 -9.62 9.19 4.32
C TYR A 242 -9.02 9.64 5.67
N ALA A 243 -8.25 8.76 6.29
CA ALA A 243 -7.57 8.96 7.58
C ALA A 243 -8.51 9.23 8.77
N ILE A 244 -9.82 9.06 8.60
CA ILE A 244 -10.80 9.11 9.69
C ILE A 244 -11.17 7.66 10.06
N PRO A 245 -10.97 7.22 11.30
CA PRO A 245 -11.39 5.89 11.75
C PRO A 245 -12.88 5.64 11.50
N SER A 246 -13.24 4.40 11.20
CA SER A 246 -14.65 3.98 11.08
C SER A 246 -14.98 2.92 12.12
N PRO A 247 -16.24 2.83 12.58
CA PRO A 247 -16.67 1.80 13.53
C PRO A 247 -16.34 0.38 13.04
N GLU A 248 -16.57 0.08 11.76
CA GLU A 248 -16.28 -1.22 11.16
C GLU A 248 -14.76 -1.48 11.13
N GLY A 249 -13.97 -0.45 10.81
CA GLY A 249 -12.50 -0.51 10.82
C GLY A 249 -11.97 -0.78 12.23
N ASN A 250 -12.50 -0.07 13.23
CA ASN A 250 -12.11 -0.26 14.64
C ASN A 250 -12.47 -1.66 15.15
N ALA A 251 -13.67 -2.15 14.81
CA ALA A 251 -14.09 -3.53 15.13
C ALA A 251 -13.17 -4.58 14.45
N ALA A 252 -12.73 -4.32 13.22
CA ALA A 252 -11.81 -5.21 12.49
C ALA A 252 -10.40 -5.22 13.09
N ILE A 253 -9.90 -4.06 13.54
CA ILE A 253 -8.63 -3.95 14.29
C ILE A 253 -8.69 -4.81 15.56
N ARG A 254 -9.77 -4.66 16.35
CA ARG A 254 -9.99 -5.43 17.57
C ARG A 254 -10.09 -6.94 17.26
N MET A 255 -10.91 -7.30 16.28
CA MET A 255 -11.07 -8.70 15.86
C MET A 255 -9.74 -9.36 15.50
N MET A 256 -8.88 -8.69 14.72
CA MET A 256 -7.58 -9.22 14.33
C MET A 256 -6.64 -9.35 15.54
N ALA A 257 -6.61 -8.35 16.41
CA ALA A 257 -5.76 -8.36 17.59
C ALA A 257 -6.17 -9.45 18.58
N GLU A 258 -7.47 -9.59 18.88
CA GLU A 258 -7.98 -10.58 19.84
C GLU A 258 -7.83 -12.03 19.36
N ASN A 259 -7.92 -12.27 18.06
CA ASN A 259 -7.96 -13.62 17.53
C ASN A 259 -6.61 -14.10 16.99
N GLU A 260 -5.77 -13.21 16.46
CA GLU A 260 -4.51 -13.60 15.79
C GLU A 260 -3.29 -12.87 16.35
N GLY A 261 -3.46 -11.92 17.29
CA GLY A 261 -2.36 -11.13 17.84
C GLY A 261 -1.67 -10.22 16.82
N LEU A 262 -2.38 -9.81 15.76
CA LEU A 262 -1.90 -8.92 14.72
C LEU A 262 -2.55 -7.55 14.82
N PHE A 263 -1.78 -6.49 14.55
CA PHE A 263 -2.22 -5.12 14.78
C PHE A 263 -2.41 -4.36 13.46
N LEU A 264 -3.65 -4.13 13.07
CA LEU A 264 -4.01 -3.35 11.90
C LEU A 264 -4.01 -1.85 12.24
N ASP A 265 -3.89 -1.00 11.22
CA ASP A 265 -3.99 0.46 11.37
C ASP A 265 -5.40 0.97 11.06
N PRO A 266 -5.81 2.13 11.60
CA PRO A 266 -7.18 2.64 11.41
C PRO A 266 -7.42 3.30 10.06
N VAL A 267 -6.36 3.59 9.26
CA VAL A 267 -6.49 4.30 7.99
C VAL A 267 -6.69 3.34 6.83
N TYR A 268 -5.87 2.29 6.76
CA TYR A 268 -5.81 1.37 5.61
C TYR A 268 -6.23 -0.04 5.98
N THR A 269 -5.45 -0.72 6.81
CA THR A 269 -5.58 -2.17 7.00
C THR A 269 -6.80 -2.54 7.82
N GLY A 270 -7.20 -1.74 8.78
CA GLY A 270 -8.43 -1.96 9.54
C GLY A 270 -9.68 -1.84 8.66
N LYS A 271 -9.78 -0.77 7.87
CA LYS A 271 -10.90 -0.58 6.94
C LYS A 271 -10.94 -1.68 5.85
N ALA A 272 -9.78 -2.00 5.29
CA ALA A 272 -9.70 -3.04 4.28
C ALA A 272 -10.08 -4.42 4.86
N PHE A 273 -9.60 -4.77 6.05
CA PHE A 273 -10.00 -6.03 6.68
C PHE A 273 -11.49 -6.06 7.04
N ALA A 274 -12.07 -4.92 7.45
CA ALA A 274 -13.52 -4.80 7.64
C ALA A 274 -14.30 -5.12 6.37
N GLY A 275 -13.78 -4.73 5.20
CA GLY A 275 -14.36 -5.07 3.90
C GLY A 275 -14.33 -6.57 3.61
N LEU A 276 -13.23 -7.25 3.92
CA LEU A 276 -13.17 -8.72 3.81
C LEU A 276 -14.18 -9.39 4.76
N VAL A 277 -14.28 -8.91 6.00
CA VAL A 277 -15.28 -9.41 6.97
C VAL A 277 -16.71 -9.19 6.48
N LYS A 278 -16.99 -8.03 5.88
CA LYS A 278 -18.29 -7.72 5.25
C LYS A 278 -18.60 -8.72 4.13
N MET A 279 -17.67 -8.94 3.20
CA MET A 279 -17.84 -9.90 2.10
C MET A 279 -18.15 -11.32 2.62
N ALA A 280 -17.45 -11.76 3.65
CA ALA A 280 -17.69 -13.07 4.26
C ALA A 280 -19.09 -13.16 4.89
N ARG A 281 -19.52 -12.14 5.64
CA ARG A 281 -20.84 -12.09 6.28
C ARG A 281 -21.99 -12.00 5.29
N GLU A 282 -21.75 -11.39 4.13
CA GLU A 282 -22.70 -11.33 3.01
C GLU A 282 -22.73 -12.63 2.16
N GLY A 283 -21.93 -13.64 2.52
CA GLY A 283 -21.91 -14.92 1.83
C GLY A 283 -21.21 -14.87 0.46
N GLN A 284 -20.35 -13.89 0.23
CA GLN A 284 -19.60 -13.79 -1.02
C GLN A 284 -18.49 -14.85 -1.13
N PHE A 285 -18.06 -15.43 -0.01
CA PHE A 285 -17.10 -16.53 0.03
C PHE A 285 -17.78 -17.83 0.41
N LYS A 286 -17.39 -18.92 -0.23
CA LYS A 286 -17.78 -20.27 0.16
C LYS A 286 -16.93 -20.76 1.32
N PRO A 287 -17.40 -21.73 2.13
CA PRO A 287 -16.58 -22.32 3.19
C PRO A 287 -15.28 -22.99 2.70
N THR A 288 -15.24 -23.38 1.43
CA THR A 288 -14.09 -24.02 0.79
C THR A 288 -13.13 -23.05 0.14
N ASP A 289 -13.51 -21.78 -0.03
CA ASP A 289 -12.69 -20.80 -0.71
C ASP A 289 -11.47 -20.43 0.14
N ASN A 290 -10.35 -20.22 -0.53
CA ASN A 290 -9.12 -19.67 0.03
C ASN A 290 -9.06 -18.17 -0.28
N VAL A 291 -9.14 -17.35 0.75
CA VAL A 291 -9.12 -15.88 0.66
C VAL A 291 -7.79 -15.36 1.22
N LEU A 292 -6.98 -14.72 0.38
CA LEU A 292 -5.73 -14.11 0.81
C LEU A 292 -5.92 -12.61 1.07
N TYR A 293 -5.64 -12.18 2.28
CA TYR A 293 -5.57 -10.76 2.65
C TYR A 293 -4.12 -10.26 2.56
N LEU A 294 -3.87 -9.24 1.75
CA LEU A 294 -2.56 -8.58 1.67
C LEU A 294 -2.43 -7.57 2.81
N TYR A 295 -1.72 -7.96 3.86
CA TYR A 295 -1.47 -7.11 5.01
C TYR A 295 -0.35 -6.12 4.70
N SER A 296 -0.74 -4.90 4.37
CA SER A 296 0.14 -3.85 3.86
C SER A 296 0.93 -3.09 4.93
N GLY A 297 0.90 -3.52 6.20
CA GLY A 297 1.58 -2.86 7.30
C GLY A 297 0.76 -1.68 7.85
N GLY A 298 1.42 -0.57 8.18
CA GLY A 298 0.74 0.65 8.67
C GLY A 298 0.78 0.85 10.18
N ALA A 299 1.51 0.03 10.93
CA ALA A 299 1.58 0.08 12.39
C ALA A 299 1.87 1.49 12.97
N GLY A 300 2.62 2.33 12.24
CA GLY A 300 2.86 3.72 12.65
C GLY A 300 1.57 4.53 12.82
N GLY A 301 0.55 4.29 11.98
CA GLY A 301 -0.75 4.96 12.06
C GLY A 301 -1.51 4.63 13.34
N LEU A 302 -1.39 3.41 13.84
CA LEU A 302 -2.05 2.98 15.08
C LEU A 302 -1.59 3.77 16.31
N PHE A 303 -0.35 4.24 16.32
CA PHE A 303 0.21 5.03 17.43
C PHE A 303 0.05 6.55 17.25
N ALA A 304 -0.59 6.99 16.19
CA ALA A 304 -0.79 8.41 15.89
C ALA A 304 -2.26 8.84 15.92
N ILE A 305 -3.19 7.92 15.73
CA ILE A 305 -4.60 8.20 15.54
C ILE A 305 -5.40 7.48 16.63
N ASP A 306 -6.15 8.25 17.40
CA ASP A 306 -7.03 7.69 18.43
C ASP A 306 -8.17 6.90 17.77
N ILE A 307 -8.46 5.71 18.32
CA ILE A 307 -9.56 4.84 17.87
C ILE A 307 -10.50 4.58 19.06
N GLU A 308 -11.79 4.53 18.77
CA GLU A 308 -12.80 4.11 19.73
C GLU A 308 -12.83 2.57 19.77
N LEU A 309 -12.72 2.01 20.95
CA LEU A 309 -12.66 0.55 21.17
C LEU A 309 -13.86 0.01 21.96
N ASP A 310 -14.79 0.86 22.34
CA ASP A 310 -15.98 0.52 23.15
C ASP A 310 -17.14 -0.02 22.29
#